data_0b57c00dd680fde987be262b454baced
#
_entry.id   0b57c00dd680fde987be262b454baced
#
_cell.length_a   1.000
_cell.length_b   1.000
_cell.length_c   1.000
_cell.angle_alpha   90.00
_cell.angle_beta   90.00
_cell.angle_gamma   90.00
#
_symmetry.space_group_name_H-M   'P 1'
#
loop_
_entity.id
_entity.type
_entity.pdbx_description
1 polymer ?
#
loop_
_entity_poly.entity_id
_entity_poly.type
_entity_poly.pdbx_seq_one_letter_code
_entity_poly.pdbx_strand_id
1 'polypeptide(L)'
;MSNIVIGIEGYVGAGKSAICRELLNHIPNSIILEGGNLYRAIVYSLLKSGIDLSNLKQNMSHVDIKSIMEKLKITIAIENRQTAIYIDGQKIDEEKLQSAQSSLAVSEIGTIANNDKLYEFGRKLIDQFKEKYNVIVSGRALMKIYPNLDYHFMITASLDERIRRKSIQYNNKIDLEELRQNIQRRDELQEKAGYYKIYDKTIVVDVSECENVQASAKKVLSFIKKENIDNEFCE
;
A
#
# COMPACT_ATOMS: atom_id res chain seq x y z
N MET A 1 -19.92 -17.27 5.26
CA MET A 1 -19.54 -16.42 4.11
C MET A 1 -18.06 -16.59 3.87
N SER A 2 -17.59 -16.53 2.63
CA SER A 2 -16.15 -16.54 2.33
C SER A 2 -15.55 -15.16 2.62
N ASN A 3 -14.36 -15.12 3.22
CA ASN A 3 -13.63 -13.86 3.42
C ASN A 3 -13.37 -13.16 2.08
N ILE A 4 -13.43 -11.84 2.07
CA ILE A 4 -13.20 -10.99 0.90
C ILE A 4 -11.81 -10.36 0.89
N VAL A 5 -11.34 -9.99 -0.32
CA VAL A 5 -10.10 -9.24 -0.51
C VAL A 5 -10.42 -7.91 -1.20
N ILE A 6 -10.06 -6.82 -0.51
CA ILE A 6 -10.27 -5.45 -0.98
C ILE A 6 -8.93 -4.83 -1.32
N GLY A 7 -8.71 -4.45 -2.56
CA GLY A 7 -7.52 -3.75 -3.01
C GLY A 7 -7.72 -2.24 -3.01
N ILE A 8 -6.83 -1.52 -2.34
CA ILE A 8 -6.82 -0.04 -2.27
C ILE A 8 -5.54 0.50 -2.90
N GLU A 9 -5.67 1.08 -4.06
CA GLU A 9 -4.63 1.83 -4.77
C GLU A 9 -4.98 3.31 -4.81
N GLY A 10 -4.10 4.15 -5.32
CA GLY A 10 -4.40 5.57 -5.52
C GLY A 10 -3.18 6.47 -5.47
N TYR A 11 -3.37 7.73 -5.80
CA TYR A 11 -2.33 8.73 -5.92
C TYR A 11 -1.57 9.02 -4.61
N VAL A 12 -0.37 9.60 -4.75
CA VAL A 12 0.44 10.03 -3.59
C VAL A 12 -0.33 11.11 -2.81
N GLY A 13 -0.51 10.92 -1.51
CA GLY A 13 -1.23 11.89 -0.66
C GLY A 13 -2.75 11.79 -0.70
N ALA A 14 -3.36 10.86 -1.48
CA ALA A 14 -4.82 10.71 -1.55
C ALA A 14 -5.48 10.15 -0.28
N GLY A 15 -4.71 9.73 0.73
CA GLY A 15 -5.26 9.27 2.02
C GLY A 15 -5.47 7.77 2.16
N LYS A 16 -4.94 6.95 1.26
CA LYS A 16 -5.13 5.48 1.25
C LYS A 16 -4.97 4.80 2.60
N SER A 17 -3.85 5.00 3.27
CA SER A 17 -3.57 4.31 4.55
C SER A 17 -4.55 4.73 5.65
N ALA A 18 -4.99 5.99 5.66
CA ALA A 18 -6.01 6.46 6.60
C ALA A 18 -7.37 5.82 6.30
N ILE A 19 -7.76 5.78 5.02
CA ILE A 19 -8.99 5.11 4.58
C ILE A 19 -8.94 3.62 4.95
N CYS A 20 -7.84 2.90 4.68
CA CYS A 20 -7.70 1.49 5.05
C CYS A 20 -7.89 1.26 6.56
N ARG A 21 -7.30 2.13 7.40
CA ARG A 21 -7.47 2.05 8.85
C ARG A 21 -8.92 2.29 9.28
N GLU A 22 -9.61 3.24 8.66
CA GLU A 22 -11.01 3.51 8.95
C GLU A 22 -11.90 2.33 8.50
N LEU A 23 -11.62 1.71 7.36
CA LEU A 23 -12.36 0.52 6.90
C LEU A 23 -12.32 -0.66 7.89
N LEU A 24 -11.25 -0.79 8.70
CA LEU A 24 -11.20 -1.80 9.76
C LEU A 24 -12.37 -1.70 10.75
N ASN A 25 -12.86 -0.46 11.01
CA ASN A 25 -13.96 -0.24 11.95
C ASN A 25 -15.31 -0.71 11.40
N HIS A 26 -15.41 -0.92 10.10
CA HIS A 26 -16.68 -1.20 9.38
C HIS A 26 -16.71 -2.56 8.70
N ILE A 27 -15.58 -3.21 8.52
CA ILE A 27 -15.49 -4.52 7.90
C ILE A 27 -15.11 -5.55 8.98
N PRO A 28 -16.05 -6.46 9.34
CA PRO A 28 -15.84 -7.40 10.43
C PRO A 28 -14.68 -8.35 10.10
N ASN A 29 -14.00 -8.82 11.14
CA ASN A 29 -12.89 -9.78 11.04
C ASN A 29 -11.87 -9.42 9.95
N SER A 30 -11.54 -8.12 9.80
CA SER A 30 -10.63 -7.64 8.77
C SER A 30 -9.24 -7.31 9.28
N ILE A 31 -8.25 -7.42 8.39
CA ILE A 31 -6.86 -6.99 8.61
C ILE A 31 -6.38 -6.13 7.45
N ILE A 32 -5.37 -5.29 7.69
CA ILE A 32 -4.67 -4.56 6.64
C ILE A 32 -3.34 -5.24 6.31
N LEU A 33 -3.15 -5.53 5.03
CA LEU A 33 -1.86 -5.91 4.45
C LEU A 33 -1.27 -4.70 3.71
N GLU A 34 -0.26 -4.08 4.28
CA GLU A 34 0.46 -2.97 3.67
C GLU A 34 1.62 -3.47 2.80
N GLY A 35 1.35 -3.81 1.54
CA GLY A 35 2.35 -4.32 0.60
C GLY A 35 3.51 -3.34 0.37
N GLY A 36 3.25 -2.03 0.42
CA GLY A 36 4.29 -1.02 0.30
C GLY A 36 5.33 -1.05 1.44
N ASN A 37 4.91 -1.34 2.66
CA ASN A 37 5.82 -1.42 3.80
C ASN A 37 6.70 -2.67 3.75
N LEU A 38 6.13 -3.81 3.33
CA LEU A 38 6.92 -5.03 3.10
C LEU A 38 8.03 -4.79 2.08
N TYR A 39 7.68 -4.16 0.96
CA TYR A 39 8.64 -3.84 -0.08
C TYR A 39 9.74 -2.89 0.39
N ARG A 40 9.38 -1.86 1.15
CA ARG A 40 10.34 -0.94 1.77
C ARG A 40 11.27 -1.65 2.77
N ALA A 41 10.76 -2.60 3.53
CA ALA A 41 11.56 -3.37 4.46
C ALA A 41 12.63 -4.22 3.74
N ILE A 42 12.28 -4.85 2.62
CA ILE A 42 13.23 -5.59 1.78
C ILE A 42 14.31 -4.62 1.27
N VAL A 43 13.93 -3.49 0.68
CA VAL A 43 14.87 -2.49 0.16
C VAL A 43 15.76 -1.92 1.26
N TYR A 44 15.18 -1.55 2.41
CA TYR A 44 15.93 -1.05 3.56
C TYR A 44 16.96 -2.06 4.05
N SER A 45 16.58 -3.33 4.14
CA SER A 45 17.49 -4.40 4.59
C SER A 45 18.62 -4.64 3.61
N LEU A 46 18.34 -4.59 2.30
CA LEU A 46 19.35 -4.69 1.25
C LEU A 46 20.36 -3.55 1.32
N LEU A 47 19.90 -2.31 1.46
CA LEU A 47 20.75 -1.14 1.64
C LEU A 47 21.64 -1.26 2.89
N LYS A 48 21.05 -1.68 4.02
CA LYS A 48 21.78 -1.86 5.28
C LYS A 48 22.83 -2.97 5.20
N SER A 49 22.61 -3.97 4.34
CA SER A 49 23.55 -5.06 4.09
C SER A 49 24.68 -4.68 3.12
N GLY A 50 24.74 -3.42 2.67
CA GLY A 50 25.78 -2.95 1.73
C GLY A 50 25.61 -3.48 0.30
N ILE A 51 24.43 -4.00 -0.04
CA ILE A 51 24.13 -4.47 -1.38
C ILE A 51 23.86 -3.26 -2.27
N ASP A 52 24.62 -3.09 -3.32
CA ASP A 52 24.43 -2.04 -4.31
C ASP A 52 23.13 -2.30 -5.11
N LEU A 53 22.19 -1.36 -5.00
CA LEU A 53 20.89 -1.42 -5.68
C LEU A 53 21.02 -1.37 -7.21
N SER A 54 22.11 -0.81 -7.75
CA SER A 54 22.36 -0.79 -9.20
C SER A 54 22.59 -2.20 -9.75
N ASN A 55 23.27 -3.04 -8.98
CA ASN A 55 23.47 -4.47 -9.32
C ASN A 55 22.18 -5.29 -9.17
N LEU A 56 21.31 -4.88 -8.26
CA LEU A 56 19.97 -5.48 -8.12
C LEU A 56 19.10 -5.25 -9.35
N LYS A 57 19.18 -4.06 -9.98
CA LYS A 57 18.43 -3.77 -11.22
C LYS A 57 18.69 -4.80 -12.32
N GLN A 58 19.90 -5.31 -12.43
CA GLN A 58 20.27 -6.27 -13.46
C GLN A 58 19.92 -7.72 -13.09
N ASN A 59 19.83 -8.07 -11.81
CA ASN A 59 19.71 -9.43 -11.32
C ASN A 59 18.34 -9.80 -10.71
N MET A 60 17.45 -8.83 -10.48
CA MET A 60 16.19 -9.07 -9.75
C MET A 60 15.17 -9.98 -10.46
N SER A 61 15.29 -10.17 -11.78
CA SER A 61 14.45 -11.14 -12.49
C SER A 61 14.66 -12.59 -12.02
N HIS A 62 15.78 -12.86 -11.36
CA HIS A 62 16.18 -14.19 -10.89
C HIS A 62 16.17 -14.33 -9.36
N VAL A 63 15.79 -13.28 -8.64
CA VAL A 63 15.86 -13.27 -7.16
C VAL A 63 14.64 -13.93 -6.55
N ASP A 64 14.86 -14.94 -5.72
CA ASP A 64 13.84 -15.53 -4.90
C ASP A 64 13.60 -14.67 -3.65
N ILE A 65 12.44 -13.99 -3.60
CA ILE A 65 12.06 -13.09 -2.50
C ILE A 65 12.03 -13.85 -1.17
N LYS A 66 11.58 -15.10 -1.15
CA LYS A 66 11.55 -15.91 0.07
C LYS A 66 12.97 -16.12 0.61
N SER A 67 13.91 -16.49 -0.25
CA SER A 67 15.31 -16.64 0.12
C SER A 67 15.93 -15.33 0.64
N ILE A 68 15.59 -14.17 0.02
CA ILE A 68 16.01 -12.87 0.53
C ILE A 68 15.43 -12.61 1.92
N MET A 69 14.14 -12.82 2.12
CA MET A 69 13.51 -12.59 3.42
C MET A 69 14.12 -13.46 4.51
N GLU A 70 14.38 -14.75 4.20
CA GLU A 70 15.06 -15.67 5.13
C GLU A 70 16.47 -15.19 5.45
N LYS A 71 17.27 -14.84 4.43
CA LYS A 71 18.64 -14.34 4.61
C LYS A 71 18.70 -13.05 5.43
N LEU A 72 17.75 -12.14 5.22
CA LEU A 72 17.64 -10.86 5.91
C LEU A 72 16.81 -10.97 7.20
N LYS A 73 16.31 -12.17 7.53
CA LYS A 73 15.47 -12.45 8.69
C LYS A 73 14.24 -11.52 8.77
N ILE A 74 13.62 -11.27 7.62
CA ILE A 74 12.39 -10.47 7.55
C ILE A 74 11.21 -11.39 7.85
N THR A 75 10.44 -11.04 8.88
CA THR A 75 9.21 -11.74 9.23
C THR A 75 8.01 -10.80 9.28
N ILE A 76 6.82 -11.34 9.03
CA ILE A 76 5.56 -10.58 9.03
C ILE A 76 4.67 -11.18 10.12
N ALA A 77 4.12 -10.33 10.98
CA ALA A 77 3.13 -10.69 11.98
C ALA A 77 1.88 -9.82 11.82
N ILE A 78 0.76 -10.25 12.39
CA ILE A 78 -0.44 -9.42 12.51
C ILE A 78 -0.49 -8.85 13.92
N GLU A 79 -0.48 -7.53 14.02
CA GLU A 79 -0.61 -6.79 15.27
C GLU A 79 -1.66 -5.70 15.10
N ASN A 80 -2.59 -5.60 16.05
CA ASN A 80 -3.65 -4.61 15.99
C ASN A 80 -4.39 -4.58 14.64
N ARG A 81 -4.65 -5.76 14.08
CA ARG A 81 -5.31 -5.95 12.78
C ARG A 81 -4.53 -5.38 11.58
N GLN A 82 -3.22 -5.15 11.72
CA GLN A 82 -2.34 -4.66 10.66
C GLN A 82 -1.09 -5.52 10.56
N THR A 83 -0.47 -5.57 9.37
CA THR A 83 0.81 -6.25 9.22
C THR A 83 1.92 -5.46 9.89
N ALA A 84 2.63 -6.10 10.80
CA ALA A 84 3.87 -5.62 11.40
C ALA A 84 5.06 -6.35 10.79
N ILE A 85 6.15 -5.64 10.54
CA ILE A 85 7.35 -6.18 9.90
C ILE A 85 8.49 -6.18 10.91
N TYR A 86 9.18 -7.30 10.97
CA TYR A 86 10.35 -7.51 11.81
C TYR A 86 11.56 -7.80 10.95
N ILE A 87 12.70 -7.25 11.31
CA ILE A 87 14.00 -7.54 10.72
C ILE A 87 14.93 -7.96 11.85
N ASP A 88 15.49 -9.17 11.73
CA ASP A 88 16.35 -9.78 12.76
C ASP A 88 15.68 -9.77 14.16
N GLY A 89 14.39 -10.08 14.20
CA GLY A 89 13.58 -10.12 15.42
C GLY A 89 13.18 -8.75 16.00
N GLN A 90 13.61 -7.64 15.40
CA GLN A 90 13.25 -6.30 15.84
C GLN A 90 12.14 -5.72 14.96
N LYS A 91 11.09 -5.21 15.59
CA LYS A 91 10.02 -4.49 14.88
C LYS A 91 10.57 -3.22 14.23
N ILE A 92 10.27 -3.03 12.98
CA ILE A 92 10.62 -1.80 12.25
C ILE A 92 9.47 -0.80 12.36
N ASP A 93 9.80 0.40 12.81
CA ASP A 93 8.84 1.51 12.85
C ASP A 93 8.45 1.92 11.44
N GLU A 94 7.16 2.15 11.25
CA GLU A 94 6.60 2.59 9.97
C GLU A 94 7.23 3.90 9.48
N GLU A 95 7.55 4.83 10.38
CA GLU A 95 8.22 6.09 10.04
C GLU A 95 9.60 5.87 9.39
N LYS A 96 10.37 4.89 9.88
CA LYS A 96 11.67 4.54 9.27
C LYS A 96 11.49 3.97 7.87
N LEU A 97 10.48 3.15 7.65
CA LEU A 97 10.15 2.60 6.34
C LEU A 97 9.62 3.67 5.38
N GLN A 98 8.93 4.68 5.88
CA GLN A 98 8.32 5.76 5.09
C GLN A 98 9.21 7.01 4.98
N SER A 99 10.45 6.95 5.43
CA SER A 99 11.40 8.07 5.27
C SER A 99 11.52 8.50 3.80
N ALA A 100 11.88 9.76 3.57
CA ALA A 100 12.06 10.30 2.22
C ALA A 100 13.10 9.48 1.43
N GLN A 101 14.17 9.06 2.08
CA GLN A 101 15.22 8.24 1.47
C GLN A 101 14.72 6.85 1.06
N SER A 102 14.00 6.13 1.94
CA SER A 102 13.39 4.84 1.61
C SER A 102 12.32 4.97 0.52
N SER A 103 11.53 6.03 0.56
CA SER A 103 10.48 6.30 -0.43
C SER A 103 11.04 6.61 -1.82
N LEU A 104 12.18 7.31 -1.89
CA LEU A 104 12.86 7.61 -3.15
C LEU A 104 13.51 6.33 -3.71
N ALA A 105 14.27 5.59 -2.89
CA ALA A 105 14.89 4.33 -3.27
C ALA A 105 13.85 3.32 -3.80
N VAL A 106 12.71 3.18 -3.13
CA VAL A 106 11.61 2.32 -3.60
C VAL A 106 11.02 2.80 -4.92
N SER A 107 10.94 4.11 -5.14
CA SER A 107 10.42 4.65 -6.43
C SER A 107 11.40 4.40 -7.58
N GLU A 108 12.70 4.46 -7.32
CA GLU A 108 13.74 4.14 -8.31
C GLU A 108 13.83 2.64 -8.59
N ILE A 109 13.56 1.80 -7.57
CA ILE A 109 13.50 0.34 -7.69
C ILE A 109 12.13 -0.12 -8.18
N GLY A 110 11.13 0.76 -8.24
CA GLY A 110 9.75 0.44 -8.64
C GLY A 110 9.64 -0.27 -10.00
N THR A 111 10.60 -0.05 -10.91
CA THR A 111 10.74 -0.84 -12.15
C THR A 111 11.17 -2.29 -11.88
N ILE A 112 11.83 -2.56 -10.74
CA ILE A 112 12.23 -3.89 -10.29
C ILE A 112 11.05 -4.61 -9.62
N ALA A 113 10.09 -3.86 -9.08
CA ALA A 113 8.88 -4.38 -8.45
C ALA A 113 7.90 -5.06 -9.44
N ASN A 114 8.06 -4.86 -10.74
CA ASN A 114 7.36 -5.62 -11.78
C ASN A 114 7.96 -7.03 -11.95
N ASN A 115 8.17 -7.74 -10.83
CA ASN A 115 8.76 -9.08 -10.83
C ASN A 115 7.67 -10.10 -10.49
N ASP A 116 7.48 -11.08 -11.36
CA ASP A 116 6.48 -12.14 -11.23
C ASP A 116 6.63 -12.93 -9.92
N LYS A 117 7.86 -13.13 -9.44
CA LYS A 117 8.11 -13.82 -8.17
C LYS A 117 7.67 -13.00 -6.95
N LEU A 118 7.85 -11.67 -7.01
CA LEU A 118 7.33 -10.77 -5.97
C LEU A 118 5.79 -10.79 -5.97
N TYR A 119 5.19 -10.82 -7.15
CA TYR A 119 3.74 -10.93 -7.29
C TYR A 119 3.22 -12.28 -6.78
N GLU A 120 3.91 -13.37 -7.09
CA GLU A 120 3.58 -14.70 -6.58
C GLU A 120 3.67 -14.74 -5.03
N PHE A 121 4.72 -14.16 -4.46
CA PHE A 121 4.85 -14.05 -3.01
C PHE A 121 3.70 -13.25 -2.39
N GLY A 122 3.39 -12.07 -2.94
CA GLY A 122 2.26 -11.25 -2.49
C GLY A 122 0.92 -11.99 -2.57
N ARG A 123 0.70 -12.74 -3.64
CA ARG A 123 -0.50 -13.57 -3.84
C ARG A 123 -0.61 -14.64 -2.75
N LYS A 124 0.44 -15.41 -2.53
CA LYS A 124 0.46 -16.45 -1.47
C LYS A 124 0.20 -15.87 -0.08
N LEU A 125 0.74 -14.69 0.19
CA LEU A 125 0.53 -14.01 1.47
C LEU A 125 -0.94 -13.57 1.64
N ILE A 126 -1.55 -13.03 0.59
CA ILE A 126 -2.98 -12.66 0.59
C ILE A 126 -3.85 -13.91 0.79
N ASP A 127 -3.58 -14.99 0.06
CA ASP A 127 -4.34 -16.25 0.18
C ASP A 127 -4.25 -16.80 1.60
N GLN A 128 -3.06 -16.81 2.20
CA GLN A 128 -2.84 -17.27 3.57
C GLN A 128 -3.65 -16.46 4.61
N PHE A 129 -3.71 -15.14 4.44
CA PHE A 129 -4.51 -14.31 5.34
C PHE A 129 -6.02 -14.42 5.08
N LYS A 130 -6.41 -14.55 3.81
CA LYS A 130 -7.82 -14.74 3.41
C LYS A 130 -8.45 -15.99 4.04
N GLU A 131 -7.68 -17.02 4.37
CA GLU A 131 -8.20 -18.20 5.06
C GLU A 131 -8.90 -17.85 6.39
N LYS A 132 -8.43 -16.77 7.07
CA LYS A 132 -8.88 -16.41 8.42
C LYS A 132 -9.57 -15.04 8.49
N TYR A 133 -9.26 -14.13 7.58
CA TYR A 133 -9.64 -12.71 7.67
C TYR A 133 -10.19 -12.18 6.36
N ASN A 134 -11.03 -11.16 6.43
CA ASN A 134 -11.21 -10.22 5.33
C ASN A 134 -9.90 -9.42 5.18
N VAL A 135 -9.36 -9.29 3.95
CA VAL A 135 -8.05 -8.69 3.74
C VAL A 135 -8.19 -7.38 2.99
N ILE A 136 -7.79 -6.29 3.63
CA ILE A 136 -7.67 -4.97 2.99
C ILE A 136 -6.22 -4.82 2.57
N VAL A 137 -5.95 -4.85 1.26
CA VAL A 137 -4.58 -4.74 0.72
C VAL A 137 -4.36 -3.32 0.25
N SER A 138 -3.39 -2.62 0.87
CA SER A 138 -2.93 -1.31 0.42
C SER A 138 -1.61 -1.45 -0.33
N GLY A 139 -1.55 -0.98 -1.58
CA GLY A 139 -0.33 -1.17 -2.36
C GLY A 139 -0.34 -0.52 -3.74
N ARG A 140 0.37 -1.18 -4.64
CA ARG A 140 0.49 -0.85 -6.06
C ARG A 140 0.43 -2.13 -6.88
N ALA A 141 -0.02 -2.01 -8.13
CA ALA A 141 -0.15 -3.13 -9.07
C ALA A 141 -1.00 -4.29 -8.51
N LEU A 142 -1.99 -3.99 -7.66
CA LEU A 142 -2.74 -5.01 -6.94
C LEU A 142 -3.49 -5.95 -7.89
N MET A 143 -4.00 -5.45 -9.00
CA MET A 143 -4.64 -6.26 -10.03
C MET A 143 -3.68 -7.23 -10.76
N LYS A 144 -2.37 -6.93 -10.77
CA LYS A 144 -1.36 -7.86 -11.28
C LYS A 144 -0.98 -8.88 -10.20
N ILE A 145 -0.89 -8.44 -8.95
CA ILE A 145 -0.56 -9.30 -7.80
C ILE A 145 -1.71 -10.27 -7.52
N TYR A 146 -2.92 -9.76 -7.40
CA TYR A 146 -4.11 -10.53 -7.02
C TYR A 146 -5.30 -10.18 -7.94
N PRO A 147 -5.41 -10.79 -9.14
CA PRO A 147 -6.49 -10.50 -10.10
C PRO A 147 -7.89 -10.78 -9.57
N ASN A 148 -8.00 -11.66 -8.56
CA ASN A 148 -9.25 -12.11 -7.94
C ASN A 148 -9.67 -11.25 -6.73
N LEU A 149 -9.31 -9.95 -6.73
CA LEU A 149 -9.87 -9.00 -5.76
C LEU A 149 -11.39 -9.00 -5.85
N ASP A 150 -12.07 -9.05 -4.70
CA ASP A 150 -13.53 -8.89 -4.65
C ASP A 150 -13.90 -7.43 -4.96
N TYR A 151 -13.10 -6.47 -4.47
CA TYR A 151 -13.20 -5.04 -4.77
C TYR A 151 -11.84 -4.46 -5.08
N HIS A 152 -11.75 -3.61 -6.10
CA HIS A 152 -10.55 -2.86 -6.44
C HIS A 152 -10.85 -1.38 -6.52
N PHE A 153 -10.26 -0.61 -5.62
CA PHE A 153 -10.47 0.84 -5.53
C PHE A 153 -9.21 1.61 -5.96
N MET A 154 -9.41 2.65 -6.78
CA MET A 154 -8.42 3.66 -7.09
C MET A 154 -8.84 4.96 -6.41
N ILE A 155 -8.15 5.31 -5.32
CA ILE A 155 -8.42 6.55 -4.56
C ILE A 155 -7.73 7.72 -5.23
N THR A 156 -8.50 8.74 -5.58
CA THR A 156 -8.02 10.00 -6.16
C THR A 156 -8.38 11.17 -5.26
N ALA A 157 -7.62 12.25 -5.39
CA ALA A 157 -7.96 13.57 -4.86
C ALA A 157 -7.23 14.62 -5.69
N SER A 158 -7.74 15.86 -5.72
CA SER A 158 -7.10 16.98 -6.39
C SER A 158 -5.66 17.18 -5.86
N LEU A 159 -4.78 17.69 -6.71
CA LEU A 159 -3.37 17.90 -6.31
C LEU A 159 -3.29 18.82 -5.09
N ASP A 160 -4.08 19.89 -5.04
CA ASP A 160 -4.07 20.85 -3.94
C ASP A 160 -4.52 20.21 -2.62
N GLU A 161 -5.55 19.37 -2.66
CA GLU A 161 -5.99 18.62 -1.47
C GLU A 161 -4.93 17.61 -1.00
N ARG A 162 -4.24 16.96 -1.91
CA ARG A 162 -3.14 16.03 -1.59
C ARG A 162 -1.94 16.76 -0.97
N ILE A 163 -1.63 17.97 -1.45
CA ILE A 163 -0.60 18.84 -0.87
C ILE A 163 -1.02 19.26 0.54
N ARG A 164 -2.26 19.75 0.71
CA ARG A 164 -2.80 20.13 2.01
C ARG A 164 -2.69 18.99 3.02
N ARG A 165 -3.14 17.77 2.68
CA ARG A 165 -3.07 16.58 3.55
C ARG A 165 -1.62 16.23 3.92
N LYS A 166 -0.72 16.29 2.95
CA LYS A 166 0.70 16.00 3.18
C LYS A 166 1.40 17.08 4.02
N SER A 167 1.07 18.37 3.83
CA SER A 167 1.59 19.45 4.64
C SER A 167 1.22 19.24 6.13
N ILE A 168 -0.04 18.92 6.43
CA ILE A 168 -0.49 18.59 7.78
C ILE A 168 0.27 17.39 8.34
N GLN A 169 0.45 16.32 7.55
CA GLN A 169 1.20 15.12 7.97
C GLN A 169 2.65 15.45 8.32
N TYR A 170 3.26 16.42 7.66
CA TYR A 170 4.62 16.89 7.95
C TYR A 170 4.66 18.07 8.93
N ASN A 171 3.56 18.32 9.68
CA ASN A 171 3.45 19.42 10.65
C ASN A 171 3.77 20.79 10.04
N ASN A 172 3.43 21.00 8.78
CA ASN A 172 3.68 22.24 8.00
C ASN A 172 5.17 22.66 7.96
N LYS A 173 6.11 21.70 8.07
CA LYS A 173 7.55 21.98 8.09
C LYS A 173 8.20 22.01 6.70
N ILE A 174 7.48 21.63 5.66
CA ILE A 174 7.97 21.58 4.28
C ILE A 174 7.29 22.69 3.49
N ASP A 175 8.06 23.37 2.64
CA ASP A 175 7.52 24.37 1.72
C ASP A 175 6.47 23.75 0.78
N LEU A 176 5.38 24.48 0.53
CA LEU A 176 4.26 23.95 -0.25
C LEU A 176 4.62 23.72 -1.71
N GLU A 177 5.50 24.54 -2.29
CA GLU A 177 5.92 24.36 -3.67
C GLU A 177 6.89 23.17 -3.79
N GLU A 178 7.82 23.00 -2.85
CA GLU A 178 8.66 21.83 -2.77
C GLU A 178 7.81 20.54 -2.62
N LEU A 179 6.79 20.60 -1.79
CA LEU A 179 5.86 19.48 -1.59
C LEU A 179 5.06 19.15 -2.85
N ARG A 180 4.60 20.18 -3.58
CA ARG A 180 3.94 20.06 -4.88
C ARG A 180 4.81 19.32 -5.88
N GLN A 181 6.02 19.81 -6.07
CA GLN A 181 6.99 19.21 -7.00
C GLN A 181 7.30 17.75 -6.63
N ASN A 182 7.48 17.48 -5.34
CA ASN A 182 7.72 16.11 -4.85
C ASN A 182 6.55 15.16 -5.15
N ILE A 183 5.31 15.59 -4.90
CA ILE A 183 4.11 14.80 -5.18
C ILE A 183 3.98 14.53 -6.68
N GLN A 184 4.10 15.58 -7.52
CA GLN A 184 4.00 15.45 -8.98
C GLN A 184 5.07 14.52 -9.54
N ARG A 185 6.34 14.69 -9.14
CA ARG A 185 7.43 13.82 -9.58
C ARG A 185 7.17 12.35 -9.22
N ARG A 186 6.63 12.09 -8.04
CA ARG A 186 6.31 10.73 -7.60
C ARG A 186 5.13 10.15 -8.38
N ASP A 187 4.13 10.94 -8.68
CA ASP A 187 3.00 10.50 -9.51
C ASP A 187 3.47 10.15 -10.93
N GLU A 188 4.30 10.99 -11.56
CA GLU A 188 4.90 10.70 -12.88
C GLU A 188 5.70 9.39 -12.89
N LEU A 189 6.52 9.16 -11.87
CA LEU A 189 7.29 7.92 -11.76
C LEU A 189 6.39 6.69 -11.61
N GLN A 190 5.30 6.81 -10.85
CA GLN A 190 4.35 5.73 -10.65
C GLN A 190 3.49 5.48 -11.90
N GLU A 191 3.12 6.53 -12.62
CA GLU A 191 2.40 6.42 -13.88
C GLU A 191 3.27 5.74 -14.96
N LYS A 192 4.53 6.17 -15.11
CA LYS A 192 5.52 5.51 -15.99
C LYS A 192 5.74 4.04 -15.63
N ALA A 193 5.65 3.68 -14.35
CA ALA A 193 5.71 2.29 -13.89
C ALA A 193 4.40 1.51 -14.12
N GLY A 194 3.35 2.16 -14.61
CA GLY A 194 2.04 1.55 -14.90
C GLY A 194 1.21 1.22 -13.65
N TYR A 195 1.43 1.96 -12.54
CA TYR A 195 0.73 1.70 -11.28
C TYR A 195 -0.66 2.36 -11.21
N TYR A 196 -0.96 3.34 -12.05
CA TYR A 196 -2.27 4.01 -12.07
C TYR A 196 -3.20 3.46 -13.16
N LYS A 197 -2.99 2.21 -13.54
CA LYS A 197 -3.81 1.57 -14.55
C LYS A 197 -5.21 1.29 -14.00
N ILE A 198 -6.20 1.76 -14.75
CA ILE A 198 -7.62 1.48 -14.50
C ILE A 198 -8.01 0.22 -15.27
N TYR A 199 -8.65 -0.72 -14.61
CA TYR A 199 -9.19 -1.95 -15.17
C TYR A 199 -10.72 -1.88 -15.13
N ASP A 200 -11.42 -2.72 -15.90
CA ASP A 200 -12.89 -2.71 -16.01
C ASP A 200 -13.59 -2.81 -14.66
N LYS A 201 -13.03 -3.55 -13.71
CA LYS A 201 -13.59 -3.68 -12.35
C LYS A 201 -13.05 -2.67 -11.35
N THR A 202 -12.20 -1.72 -11.77
CA THR A 202 -11.66 -0.70 -10.88
C THR A 202 -12.71 0.36 -10.58
N ILE A 203 -13.00 0.57 -9.31
CA ILE A 203 -13.88 1.63 -8.83
C ILE A 203 -13.00 2.84 -8.49
N VAL A 204 -13.14 3.92 -9.26
CA VAL A 204 -12.42 5.18 -8.98
C VAL A 204 -13.22 5.98 -7.97
N VAL A 205 -12.58 6.32 -6.84
CA VAL A 205 -13.21 7.09 -5.75
C VAL A 205 -12.45 8.39 -5.56
N ASP A 206 -13.05 9.49 -5.99
CA ASP A 206 -12.53 10.84 -5.73
C ASP A 206 -12.94 11.28 -4.33
N VAL A 207 -11.94 11.61 -3.50
CA VAL A 207 -12.12 12.06 -2.12
C VAL A 207 -11.66 13.50 -1.91
N SER A 208 -11.59 14.29 -2.97
CA SER A 208 -11.14 15.71 -2.92
C SER A 208 -11.95 16.53 -1.95
N GLU A 209 -13.28 16.38 -1.97
CA GLU A 209 -14.21 17.17 -1.19
C GLU A 209 -14.64 16.51 0.12
N CYS A 210 -14.03 15.38 0.48
CA CYS A 210 -14.31 14.72 1.74
C CYS A 210 -13.66 15.48 2.90
N GLU A 211 -14.48 15.97 3.83
CA GLU A 211 -14.04 16.78 4.98
C GLU A 211 -13.03 16.07 5.89
N ASN A 212 -13.17 14.74 6.02
CA ASN A 212 -12.36 13.92 6.91
C ASN A 212 -12.19 12.50 6.36
N VAL A 213 -11.44 11.67 7.11
CA VAL A 213 -11.18 10.29 6.72
C VAL A 213 -12.44 9.42 6.79
N GLN A 214 -13.34 9.70 7.73
CA GLN A 214 -14.61 8.97 7.89
C GLN A 214 -15.50 9.17 6.65
N ALA A 215 -15.63 10.41 6.17
CA ALA A 215 -16.36 10.70 4.93
C ALA A 215 -15.74 10.00 3.72
N SER A 216 -14.39 9.97 3.65
CA SER A 216 -13.68 9.26 2.58
C SER A 216 -13.92 7.75 2.64
N ALA A 217 -13.87 7.15 3.82
CA ALA A 217 -14.13 5.73 4.03
C ALA A 217 -15.61 5.38 3.74
N LYS A 218 -16.55 6.23 4.18
CA LYS A 218 -17.99 6.08 3.87
C LYS A 218 -18.24 6.04 2.37
N LYS A 219 -17.54 6.88 1.60
CA LYS A 219 -17.64 6.88 0.14
C LYS A 219 -17.12 5.57 -0.47
N VAL A 220 -16.05 4.97 0.07
CA VAL A 220 -15.56 3.65 -0.34
C VAL A 220 -16.56 2.56 0.04
N LEU A 221 -17.07 2.57 1.29
CA LEU A 221 -18.02 1.59 1.81
C LEU A 221 -19.32 1.54 1.01
N SER A 222 -19.77 2.67 0.43
CA SER A 222 -20.99 2.70 -0.38
C SER A 222 -20.95 1.80 -1.62
N PHE A 223 -19.77 1.36 -2.05
CA PHE A 223 -19.59 0.42 -3.15
C PHE A 223 -19.48 -1.04 -2.69
N ILE A 224 -19.34 -1.28 -1.39
CA ILE A 224 -19.19 -2.62 -0.82
C ILE A 224 -20.60 -3.13 -0.46
N LYS A 225 -20.87 -4.41 -0.76
CA LYS A 225 -22.15 -5.02 -0.43
C LYS A 225 -22.40 -5.01 1.09
N LYS A 226 -23.62 -4.73 1.51
CA LYS A 226 -24.02 -4.64 2.91
C LYS A 226 -23.70 -5.90 3.73
N GLU A 227 -23.75 -7.08 3.13
CA GLU A 227 -23.39 -8.34 3.77
C GLU A 227 -21.92 -8.44 4.22
N ASN A 228 -21.06 -7.56 3.69
CA ASN A 228 -19.62 -7.48 4.00
C ASN A 228 -19.28 -6.34 4.96
N ILE A 229 -20.27 -5.61 5.46
CA ILE A 229 -20.11 -4.42 6.33
C ILE A 229 -20.91 -4.67 7.61
N ASP A 230 -20.47 -4.13 8.73
CA ASP A 230 -21.22 -4.18 9.98
C ASP A 230 -22.56 -3.43 9.83
N ASN A 231 -23.64 -4.04 10.34
CA ASN A 231 -25.01 -3.54 10.18
C ASN A 231 -25.25 -2.16 10.81
N GLU A 232 -24.44 -1.76 11.80
CA GLU A 232 -24.54 -0.44 12.44
C GLU A 232 -24.20 0.74 11.52
N PHE A 233 -23.64 0.47 10.34
CA PHE A 233 -23.26 1.51 9.38
C PHE A 233 -24.31 1.79 8.30
N CYS A 234 -25.41 1.07 8.32
CA CYS A 234 -26.46 1.15 7.29
C CYS A 234 -27.61 2.12 7.64
N GLU A 235 -27.51 2.85 8.74
CA GLU A 235 -28.40 3.95 9.13
C GLU A 235 -27.72 5.30 8.81
#